data_90c8da0457f88d8698895989aa04573b
#
_entry.id   90c8da0457f88d8698895989aa04573b
#
_cell.length_a   1.000
_cell.length_b   1.000
_cell.length_c   1.000
_cell.angle_alpha   90.00
_cell.angle_beta   90.00
_cell.angle_gamma   90.00
#
_symmetry.space_group_name_H-M   'P 1'
#
loop_
_entity.id
_entity.type
_entity.pdbx_description
1 polymer ?
#
loop_
_entity_poly.entity_id
_entity_poly.type
_entity_poly.pdbx_seq_one_letter_code
_entity_poly.pdbx_strand_id
1 'polypeptide(L)'
;VGKNKEKITREIYQMKTVNIGKRNEIQPIEWTPYQGETVILQTILRQGKKIQETGFFEDKVKAVPRGNAYCIGNGPSRQGFDLNKLKATGQTYGCNALYRDFLPDFIFSVDTKITVKMCEDGVGLKTVHYAPSLEVNRKQNKGMLHLIPHNPHWISGNAAFWTAGVHGHRNIYLIGYDFREYGKGELNNIYQGTDCYGERNSDDIFEGWLATFRKMLKLRPYVNYTIVHDNPPSFLHNLQTGTDLGNSKIISYSEFEKVLTPR
;
A
#
# COMPACT_ATOMS: atom_id res chain seq x y z
N VAL A 1 25.31 12.00 42.48
CA VAL A 1 24.02 11.95 41.72
C VAL A 1 24.36 12.37 40.30
N GLY A 2 24.72 11.37 39.45
CA GLY A 2 25.09 11.58 38.05
C GLY A 2 23.82 11.72 37.21
N LYS A 3 23.58 12.87 36.57
CA LYS A 3 22.56 13.07 35.55
C LYS A 3 23.04 12.40 34.26
N ASN A 4 22.50 11.22 33.94
CA ASN A 4 22.57 10.65 32.59
C ASN A 4 21.81 11.59 31.64
N LYS A 5 22.55 12.41 30.90
CA LYS A 5 22.03 13.10 29.73
C LYS A 5 21.94 12.07 28.60
N GLU A 6 20.76 11.51 28.37
CA GLU A 6 20.49 10.79 27.12
C GLU A 6 20.81 11.73 25.97
N LYS A 7 21.85 11.43 25.23
CA LYS A 7 22.14 12.08 23.95
C LYS A 7 21.06 11.64 22.96
N ILE A 8 20.04 12.48 22.77
CA ILE A 8 19.09 12.32 21.67
C ILE A 8 19.88 12.39 20.37
N THR A 9 20.14 11.24 19.79
CA THR A 9 20.79 11.13 18.47
C THR A 9 19.76 11.51 17.41
N ARG A 10 19.82 12.74 16.90
CA ARG A 10 18.98 13.18 15.77
C ARG A 10 19.38 12.42 14.51
N GLU A 11 18.45 11.69 13.93
CA GLU A 11 18.58 11.17 12.57
C GLU A 11 18.32 12.32 11.59
N ILE A 12 19.20 12.46 10.60
CA ILE A 12 19.05 13.45 9.53
C ILE A 12 18.68 12.70 8.26
N TYR A 13 17.59 13.12 7.62
CA TYR A 13 17.12 12.59 6.35
C TYR A 13 17.57 13.51 5.23
N GLN A 14 18.30 12.95 4.28
CA GLN A 14 18.70 13.65 3.06
C GLN A 14 17.98 13.01 1.87
N MET A 15 17.42 13.84 1.00
CA MET A 15 16.75 13.42 -0.22
C MET A 15 17.55 13.90 -1.43
N LYS A 16 17.80 13.00 -2.36
CA LYS A 16 18.46 13.31 -3.62
C LYS A 16 17.71 12.65 -4.77
N THR A 17 17.38 13.44 -5.77
CA THR A 17 16.80 12.92 -7.01
C THR A 17 17.92 12.49 -7.96
N VAL A 18 17.83 11.27 -8.47
CA VAL A 18 18.76 10.71 -9.45
C VAL A 18 17.96 10.25 -10.66
N ASN A 19 18.33 10.76 -11.82
CA ASN A 19 17.82 10.22 -13.08
C ASN A 19 18.70 9.03 -13.46
N ILE A 20 18.13 7.82 -13.44
CA ILE A 20 18.86 6.59 -13.77
C ILE A 20 18.92 6.32 -15.28
N GLY A 21 18.41 7.26 -16.09
CA GLY A 21 18.47 7.16 -17.55
C GLY A 21 17.55 6.09 -18.13
N LYS A 22 17.54 6.00 -19.45
CA LYS A 22 16.97 4.84 -20.11
C LYS A 22 17.88 3.65 -19.83
N ARG A 23 17.37 2.56 -19.27
CA ARG A 23 18.08 1.29 -19.33
C ARG A 23 18.33 1.02 -20.81
N ASN A 24 19.60 1.05 -21.22
CA ASN A 24 20.00 0.72 -22.58
C ASN A 24 19.42 -0.63 -22.95
N GLU A 25 18.82 -0.71 -24.16
CA GLU A 25 18.46 -1.95 -24.86
C GLU A 25 17.05 -2.53 -24.69
N ILE A 26 16.15 -1.92 -23.94
CA ILE A 26 14.75 -2.30 -24.15
C ILE A 26 14.21 -1.36 -25.21
N GLN A 27 13.81 -1.92 -26.36
CA GLN A 27 13.11 -1.19 -27.42
C GLN A 27 12.08 -0.24 -26.82
N PRO A 28 11.87 0.96 -27.38
CA PRO A 28 10.91 1.91 -26.85
C PRO A 28 9.56 1.23 -26.82
N ILE A 29 9.22 0.69 -25.64
CA ILE A 29 7.88 0.26 -25.36
C ILE A 29 7.14 1.58 -25.21
N GLU A 30 6.06 1.76 -25.93
CA GLU A 30 5.15 2.91 -25.83
C GLU A 30 4.48 2.95 -24.45
N TRP A 31 5.30 3.00 -23.42
CA TRP A 31 4.84 2.86 -22.06
C TRP A 31 5.43 3.97 -21.19
N THR A 32 4.63 5.00 -21.03
CA THR A 32 5.02 6.28 -20.45
C THR A 32 5.63 6.21 -19.05
N PRO A 33 5.18 5.38 -18.08
CA PRO A 33 5.76 5.43 -16.74
C PRO A 33 7.22 4.97 -16.65
N TYR A 34 7.69 4.21 -17.63
CA TYR A 34 9.07 3.69 -17.63
C TYR A 34 10.02 4.44 -18.57
N GLN A 35 9.55 5.50 -19.20
CA GLN A 35 10.40 6.38 -19.99
C GLN A 35 11.09 7.41 -19.09
N GLY A 36 12.40 7.25 -18.87
CA GLY A 36 13.17 8.14 -18.01
C GLY A 36 12.83 7.97 -16.53
N GLU A 37 13.17 6.80 -15.99
CA GLU A 37 12.95 6.50 -14.57
C GLU A 37 13.72 7.48 -13.69
N THR A 38 13.02 8.15 -12.80
CA THR A 38 13.60 9.02 -11.77
C THR A 38 13.50 8.31 -10.43
N VAL A 39 14.60 8.19 -9.75
CA VAL A 39 14.66 7.63 -8.40
C VAL A 39 15.00 8.72 -7.42
N ILE A 40 14.21 8.83 -6.38
CA ILE A 40 14.49 9.68 -5.23
C ILE A 40 15.23 8.81 -4.22
N LEU A 41 16.49 9.16 -3.92
CA LEU A 41 17.29 8.49 -2.90
C LEU A 41 17.08 9.17 -1.56
N GLN A 42 16.58 8.43 -0.60
CA GLN A 42 16.51 8.83 0.80
C GLN A 42 17.69 8.25 1.55
N THR A 43 18.54 9.10 2.10
CA THR A 43 19.66 8.70 2.96
C THR A 43 19.36 9.07 4.40
N ILE A 44 19.52 8.11 5.30
CA ILE A 44 19.40 8.32 6.73
C ILE A 44 20.80 8.38 7.32
N LEU A 45 21.12 9.49 7.99
CA LEU A 45 22.39 9.74 8.65
C LEU A 45 22.21 9.72 10.17
N ARG A 46 23.08 8.99 10.87
CA ARG A 46 23.21 9.04 12.32
C ARG A 46 24.63 9.45 12.69
N GLN A 47 24.78 10.53 13.45
CA GLN A 47 26.08 11.12 13.79
C GLN A 47 26.96 11.38 12.55
N GLY A 48 26.36 11.85 11.45
CA GLY A 48 27.06 12.12 10.19
C GLY A 48 27.42 10.88 9.36
N LYS A 49 27.19 9.67 9.86
CA LYS A 49 27.43 8.43 9.13
C LYS A 49 26.15 7.94 8.45
N LYS A 50 26.26 7.56 7.18
CA LYS A 50 25.17 6.92 6.43
C LYS A 50 24.88 5.55 7.05
N ILE A 51 23.64 5.36 7.52
CA ILE A 51 23.17 4.10 8.09
C ILE A 51 22.20 3.36 7.17
N GLN A 52 21.49 4.09 6.31
CA GLN A 52 20.57 3.50 5.34
C GLN A 52 20.46 4.40 4.12
N GLU A 53 20.23 3.79 2.97
CA GLU A 53 19.83 4.47 1.74
C GLU A 53 18.71 3.65 1.08
N THR A 54 17.64 4.33 0.69
CA THR A 54 16.47 3.71 0.06
C THR A 54 16.09 4.50 -1.18
N GLY A 55 15.89 3.81 -2.29
CA GLY A 55 15.41 4.41 -3.53
C GLY A 55 13.90 4.30 -3.67
N PHE A 56 13.28 5.38 -4.13
CA PHE A 56 11.86 5.45 -4.44
C PHE A 56 11.68 5.92 -5.88
N PHE A 57 10.74 5.33 -6.62
CA PHE A 57 10.34 5.92 -7.89
C PHE A 57 9.52 7.18 -7.66
N GLU A 58 9.72 8.17 -8.53
CA GLU A 58 8.86 9.36 -8.53
C GLU A 58 7.46 8.96 -9.01
N ASP A 59 6.43 9.35 -8.24
CA ASP A 59 5.05 9.15 -8.67
C ASP A 59 4.68 10.16 -9.77
N LYS A 60 4.47 9.67 -10.96
CA LYS A 60 4.12 10.48 -12.13
C LYS A 60 2.63 10.86 -12.18
N VAL A 61 1.79 10.21 -11.41
CA VAL A 61 0.34 10.48 -11.39
C VAL A 61 0.02 11.82 -10.76
N LYS A 62 0.78 12.24 -9.74
CA LYS A 62 0.60 13.52 -9.03
C LYS A 62 -0.85 13.73 -8.56
N ALA A 63 -1.42 12.72 -7.93
CA ALA A 63 -2.79 12.79 -7.42
C ALA A 63 -2.93 13.91 -6.38
N VAL A 64 -4.06 14.62 -6.46
CA VAL A 64 -4.44 15.62 -5.45
C VAL A 64 -5.32 14.92 -4.41
N PRO A 65 -4.96 14.93 -3.11
CA PRO A 65 -5.75 14.27 -2.08
C PRO A 65 -7.13 14.92 -1.94
N ARG A 66 -8.16 14.10 -1.92
CA ARG A 66 -9.56 14.50 -1.74
C ARG A 66 -10.16 13.72 -0.57
N GLY A 67 -10.50 14.41 0.50
CA GLY A 67 -11.07 13.80 1.72
C GLY A 67 -10.13 12.78 2.37
N ASN A 68 -10.69 11.70 2.90
CA ASN A 68 -9.96 10.58 3.48
C ASN A 68 -9.41 9.66 2.38
N ALA A 69 -8.41 8.85 2.70
CA ALA A 69 -8.03 7.72 1.85
C ALA A 69 -8.64 6.43 2.41
N TYR A 70 -9.26 5.65 1.55
CA TYR A 70 -9.83 4.34 1.86
C TYR A 70 -9.04 3.27 1.12
N CYS A 71 -8.19 2.55 1.83
CA CYS A 71 -7.41 1.45 1.30
C CYS A 71 -8.18 0.15 1.51
N ILE A 72 -8.45 -0.55 0.42
CA ILE A 72 -9.33 -1.71 0.39
C ILE A 72 -8.52 -2.96 0.08
N GLY A 73 -8.34 -3.80 1.09
CA GLY A 73 -7.78 -5.15 0.99
C GLY A 73 -8.83 -6.17 0.60
N ASN A 74 -8.39 -7.43 0.50
CA ASN A 74 -9.24 -8.54 0.08
C ASN A 74 -9.56 -9.54 1.21
N GLY A 75 -9.35 -9.11 2.45
CA GLY A 75 -9.67 -9.90 3.63
C GLY A 75 -11.19 -10.04 3.85
N PRO A 76 -11.63 -11.19 4.41
CA PRO A 76 -13.03 -11.47 4.67
C PRO A 76 -13.73 -10.48 5.58
N SER A 77 -13.02 -9.75 6.45
CA SER A 77 -13.61 -8.78 7.38
C SER A 77 -14.43 -7.69 6.72
N ARG A 78 -14.20 -7.42 5.41
CA ARG A 78 -14.99 -6.43 4.66
C ARG A 78 -16.25 -6.96 4.01
N GLN A 79 -16.53 -8.26 4.10
CA GLN A 79 -17.74 -8.84 3.51
C GLN A 79 -18.99 -8.20 4.09
N GLY A 80 -19.94 -7.86 3.22
CA GLY A 80 -21.20 -7.20 3.60
C GLY A 80 -21.11 -5.67 3.70
N PHE A 81 -19.92 -5.06 3.66
CA PHE A 81 -19.80 -3.61 3.63
C PHE A 81 -19.94 -3.07 2.19
N ASP A 82 -20.82 -2.08 2.00
CA ASP A 82 -21.00 -1.41 0.71
C ASP A 82 -19.88 -0.41 0.43
N LEU A 83 -18.95 -0.80 -0.43
CA LEU A 83 -17.79 0.01 -0.82
C LEU A 83 -18.17 1.29 -1.58
N ASN A 84 -19.36 1.38 -2.18
CA ASN A 84 -19.78 2.56 -2.92
C ASN A 84 -19.95 3.78 -2.00
N LYS A 85 -20.24 3.58 -0.72
CA LYS A 85 -20.28 4.63 0.30
C LYS A 85 -18.98 5.44 0.41
N LEU A 86 -17.84 4.85 0.03
CA LEU A 86 -16.51 5.45 0.19
C LEU A 86 -16.25 6.60 -0.77
N LYS A 87 -16.74 6.48 -2.02
CA LYS A 87 -16.43 7.44 -3.10
C LYS A 87 -16.95 8.84 -2.84
N ALA A 88 -18.03 8.96 -2.07
CA ALA A 88 -18.62 10.25 -1.73
C ALA A 88 -17.77 11.08 -0.77
N THR A 89 -16.93 10.43 0.07
CA THR A 89 -16.23 11.05 1.20
C THR A 89 -14.71 11.05 1.08
N GLY A 90 -14.15 10.40 0.06
CA GLY A 90 -12.70 10.38 -0.12
C GLY A 90 -12.24 9.65 -1.37
N GLN A 91 -10.94 9.36 -1.41
CA GLN A 91 -10.29 8.61 -2.47
C GLN A 91 -10.11 7.15 -2.09
N THR A 92 -10.29 6.27 -3.06
CA THR A 92 -10.26 4.82 -2.88
C THR A 92 -9.01 4.21 -3.52
N TYR A 93 -8.35 3.35 -2.75
CA TYR A 93 -7.12 2.65 -3.11
C TYR A 93 -7.37 1.15 -2.93
N GLY A 94 -7.31 0.40 -4.00
CA GLY A 94 -7.59 -1.03 -3.95
C GLY A 94 -6.42 -1.89 -4.39
N CYS A 95 -6.58 -3.22 -4.31
CA CYS A 95 -5.54 -4.12 -4.77
C CYS A 95 -6.09 -5.37 -5.45
N ASN A 96 -5.32 -5.85 -6.42
CA ASN A 96 -5.52 -7.14 -7.07
C ASN A 96 -6.94 -7.30 -7.64
N ALA A 97 -7.65 -8.38 -7.27
CA ALA A 97 -8.95 -8.74 -7.84
C ALA A 97 -10.13 -7.85 -7.41
N LEU A 98 -9.91 -6.84 -6.57
CA LEU A 98 -10.96 -5.92 -6.14
C LEU A 98 -11.75 -5.31 -7.31
N TYR A 99 -11.09 -5.07 -8.45
CA TYR A 99 -11.74 -4.50 -9.65
C TYR A 99 -12.95 -5.29 -10.17
N ARG A 100 -13.08 -6.56 -9.77
CA ARG A 100 -14.19 -7.42 -10.17
C ARG A 100 -15.51 -7.01 -9.53
N ASP A 101 -15.45 -6.46 -8.30
CA ASP A 101 -16.61 -6.06 -7.51
C ASP A 101 -16.71 -4.55 -7.37
N PHE A 102 -15.57 -3.88 -7.30
CA PHE A 102 -15.49 -2.45 -7.05
C PHE A 102 -14.28 -1.85 -7.77
N LEU A 103 -14.49 -0.83 -8.58
CA LEU A 103 -13.41 -0.13 -9.28
C LEU A 103 -12.96 1.09 -8.43
N PRO A 104 -11.80 1.02 -7.75
CA PRO A 104 -11.28 2.14 -6.97
C PRO A 104 -10.68 3.23 -7.85
N ASP A 105 -10.36 4.41 -7.28
CA ASP A 105 -9.66 5.48 -7.99
C ASP A 105 -8.22 5.08 -8.36
N PHE A 106 -7.58 4.28 -7.50
CA PHE A 106 -6.23 3.73 -7.69
C PHE A 106 -6.22 2.25 -7.34
N ILE A 107 -5.62 1.43 -8.20
CA ILE A 107 -5.52 -0.01 -7.94
C ILE A 107 -4.09 -0.51 -8.09
N PHE A 108 -3.70 -1.47 -7.28
CA PHE A 108 -2.33 -1.97 -7.15
C PHE A 108 -2.27 -3.47 -7.37
N SER A 109 -1.28 -3.92 -8.15
CA SER A 109 -0.96 -5.34 -8.28
C SER A 109 0.55 -5.54 -8.31
N VAL A 110 1.08 -6.41 -7.46
CA VAL A 110 2.52 -6.72 -7.42
C VAL A 110 2.84 -8.09 -8.02
N ASP A 111 1.91 -9.04 -7.94
CA ASP A 111 2.09 -10.38 -8.51
C ASP A 111 1.82 -10.36 -10.01
N THR A 112 2.75 -10.91 -10.78
CA THR A 112 2.70 -10.91 -12.24
C THR A 112 1.40 -11.49 -12.79
N LYS A 113 0.93 -12.64 -12.24
CA LYS A 113 -0.25 -13.34 -12.75
C LYS A 113 -1.50 -12.46 -12.73
N ILE A 114 -1.79 -11.82 -11.59
CA ILE A 114 -2.95 -10.92 -11.47
C ILE A 114 -2.74 -9.62 -12.25
N THR A 115 -1.51 -9.09 -12.31
CA THR A 115 -1.19 -7.88 -13.08
C THR A 115 -1.51 -8.09 -14.57
N VAL A 116 -1.05 -9.20 -15.14
CA VAL A 116 -1.33 -9.56 -16.54
C VAL A 116 -2.83 -9.67 -16.78
N LYS A 117 -3.53 -10.41 -15.92
CA LYS A 117 -5.00 -10.56 -16.03
C LYS A 117 -5.73 -9.21 -15.96
N MET A 118 -5.34 -8.32 -15.07
CA MET A 118 -5.92 -6.98 -14.98
C MET A 118 -5.66 -6.15 -16.25
N CYS A 119 -4.51 -6.33 -16.90
CA CYS A 119 -4.23 -5.67 -18.17
C CYS A 119 -5.08 -6.22 -19.30
N GLU A 120 -5.26 -7.54 -19.38
CA GLU A 120 -6.16 -8.20 -20.34
C GLU A 120 -7.60 -7.72 -20.18
N ASP A 121 -8.06 -7.52 -18.93
CA ASP A 121 -9.40 -7.03 -18.61
C ASP A 121 -9.52 -5.49 -18.79
N GLY A 122 -8.46 -4.82 -19.20
CA GLY A 122 -8.46 -3.38 -19.50
C GLY A 122 -8.64 -2.50 -18.26
N VAL A 123 -8.22 -2.95 -17.09
CA VAL A 123 -8.38 -2.22 -15.82
C VAL A 123 -7.71 -0.85 -15.87
N GLY A 124 -6.48 -0.77 -16.40
CA GLY A 124 -5.75 0.49 -16.54
C GLY A 124 -6.36 1.52 -17.48
N LEU A 125 -7.37 1.13 -18.29
CA LEU A 125 -8.17 2.05 -19.11
C LEU A 125 -9.31 2.71 -18.33
N LYS A 126 -9.64 2.18 -17.15
CA LYS A 126 -10.80 2.60 -16.33
C LYS A 126 -10.37 3.28 -15.03
N THR A 127 -9.17 2.98 -14.55
CA THR A 127 -8.61 3.53 -13.30
C THR A 127 -7.08 3.56 -13.36
N VAL A 128 -6.44 4.29 -12.47
CA VAL A 128 -4.98 4.31 -12.38
C VAL A 128 -4.47 3.00 -11.78
N HIS A 129 -3.83 2.17 -12.60
CA HIS A 129 -3.30 0.88 -12.22
C HIS A 129 -1.79 0.97 -11.97
N TYR A 130 -1.39 0.71 -10.73
CA TYR A 130 0.01 0.67 -10.30
C TYR A 130 0.56 -0.76 -10.27
N ALA A 131 1.79 -0.94 -10.76
CA ALA A 131 2.50 -2.21 -10.72
C ALA A 131 4.02 -2.01 -10.52
N PRO A 132 4.77 -3.03 -10.09
CA PRO A 132 6.22 -2.96 -10.02
C PRO A 132 6.86 -2.97 -11.41
N SER A 133 8.08 -2.45 -11.48
CA SER A 133 8.90 -2.40 -12.70
C SER A 133 9.45 -3.79 -13.10
N LEU A 134 8.57 -4.72 -13.44
CA LEU A 134 8.96 -6.03 -13.97
C LEU A 134 8.93 -6.03 -15.50
N GLU A 135 9.87 -6.72 -16.13
CA GLU A 135 9.96 -6.76 -17.59
C GLU A 135 8.67 -7.28 -18.25
N VAL A 136 8.06 -8.33 -17.66
CA VAL A 136 6.79 -8.87 -18.16
C VAL A 136 5.67 -7.82 -18.11
N ASN A 137 5.62 -6.99 -17.08
CA ASN A 137 4.63 -5.93 -16.95
C ASN A 137 4.86 -4.84 -18.00
N ARG A 138 6.13 -4.53 -18.29
CA ARG A 138 6.51 -3.56 -19.32
C ARG A 138 6.09 -4.01 -20.71
N LYS A 139 6.27 -5.29 -21.03
CA LYS A 139 5.97 -5.85 -22.37
C LYS A 139 4.47 -5.92 -22.67
N GLN A 140 3.64 -6.17 -21.65
CA GLN A 140 2.21 -6.44 -21.86
C GLN A 140 1.33 -5.20 -21.82
N ASN A 141 1.89 -4.05 -21.52
CA ASN A 141 1.10 -3.02 -20.89
C ASN A 141 0.77 -1.78 -21.70
N LYS A 142 1.40 -1.52 -22.80
CA LYS A 142 1.08 -0.43 -23.75
C LYS A 142 0.61 0.89 -23.09
N GLY A 143 1.22 1.27 -21.95
CA GLY A 143 0.90 2.52 -21.27
C GLY A 143 -0.21 2.48 -20.24
N MET A 144 -0.78 1.32 -19.94
CA MET A 144 -1.88 1.19 -18.98
C MET A 144 -1.44 1.05 -17.51
N LEU A 145 -0.13 0.94 -17.23
CA LEU A 145 0.38 0.82 -15.88
C LEU A 145 1.23 2.00 -15.46
N HIS A 146 1.19 2.30 -14.18
CA HIS A 146 2.06 3.26 -13.51
C HIS A 146 3.00 2.53 -12.53
N LEU A 147 4.18 3.09 -12.30
CA LEU A 147 5.11 2.53 -11.32
C LEU A 147 4.66 2.79 -9.90
N ILE A 148 4.68 1.75 -9.08
CA ILE A 148 4.54 1.91 -7.64
C ILE A 148 5.71 2.77 -7.15
N PRO A 149 5.47 3.91 -6.47
CA PRO A 149 6.51 4.85 -6.06
C PRO A 149 7.60 4.22 -5.18
N HIS A 150 7.22 3.20 -4.40
CA HIS A 150 8.14 2.45 -3.57
C HIS A 150 7.63 1.02 -3.40
N ASN A 151 8.42 0.04 -3.83
CA ASN A 151 8.06 -1.37 -3.66
C ASN A 151 9.29 -2.23 -3.36
N PRO A 152 9.80 -2.24 -2.12
CA PRO A 152 10.83 -3.19 -1.71
C PRO A 152 10.19 -4.53 -1.33
N HIS A 153 9.69 -5.27 -2.30
CA HIS A 153 9.01 -6.57 -2.11
C HIS A 153 7.73 -6.51 -1.26
N TRP A 154 6.99 -5.41 -1.34
CA TRP A 154 5.73 -5.28 -0.63
C TRP A 154 4.59 -6.00 -1.36
N ILE A 155 3.60 -6.41 -0.60
CA ILE A 155 2.33 -6.87 -1.15
C ILE A 155 1.52 -5.69 -1.69
N SER A 156 0.58 -5.99 -2.58
CA SER A 156 -0.26 -4.98 -3.25
C SER A 156 -1.01 -4.08 -2.26
N GLY A 157 -1.55 -4.64 -1.18
CA GLY A 157 -2.25 -3.88 -0.15
C GLY A 157 -1.34 -2.87 0.56
N ASN A 158 -0.11 -3.26 0.89
CA ASN A 158 0.84 -2.35 1.52
C ASN A 158 1.27 -1.23 0.56
N ALA A 159 1.46 -1.53 -0.73
CA ALA A 159 1.74 -0.54 -1.75
C ALA A 159 0.59 0.48 -1.89
N ALA A 160 -0.66 0.03 -1.76
CA ALA A 160 -1.84 0.89 -1.85
C ALA A 160 -1.85 1.97 -0.75
N PHE A 161 -1.77 1.59 0.52
CA PHE A 161 -1.81 2.60 1.59
C PHE A 161 -0.51 3.44 1.69
N TRP A 162 0.64 2.89 1.29
CA TRP A 162 1.84 3.68 1.16
C TRP A 162 1.66 4.80 0.14
N THR A 163 1.12 4.47 -1.03
CA THR A 163 0.91 5.44 -2.10
C THR A 163 -0.15 6.47 -1.73
N ALA A 164 -1.21 6.09 -0.99
CA ALA A 164 -2.14 7.06 -0.42
C ALA A 164 -1.43 8.12 0.42
N GLY A 165 -0.45 7.73 1.23
CA GLY A 165 0.40 8.67 1.95
C GLY A 165 1.34 9.49 1.04
N VAL A 166 1.84 8.93 -0.07
CA VAL A 166 2.61 9.67 -1.10
C VAL A 166 1.72 10.76 -1.76
N HIS A 167 0.46 10.45 -2.02
CA HIS A 167 -0.53 11.40 -2.54
C HIS A 167 -0.90 12.51 -1.54
N GLY A 168 -0.41 12.45 -0.30
CA GLY A 168 -0.57 13.51 0.69
C GLY A 168 -1.71 13.29 1.70
N HIS A 169 -2.38 12.14 1.67
CA HIS A 169 -3.41 11.85 2.67
C HIS A 169 -2.81 11.74 4.08
N ARG A 170 -3.53 12.32 5.04
CA ARG A 170 -3.17 12.30 6.46
C ARG A 170 -4.01 11.31 7.27
N ASN A 171 -5.19 10.96 6.78
CA ASN A 171 -6.07 9.97 7.40
C ASN A 171 -6.32 8.84 6.39
N ILE A 172 -5.86 7.66 6.73
CA ILE A 172 -5.93 6.46 5.89
C ILE A 172 -6.71 5.39 6.64
N TYR A 173 -7.80 4.93 6.06
CA TYR A 173 -8.63 3.83 6.57
C TYR A 173 -8.30 2.55 5.84
N LEU A 174 -8.05 1.48 6.58
CA LEU A 174 -7.71 0.15 6.07
C LEU A 174 -8.90 -0.77 6.25
N ILE A 175 -9.51 -1.20 5.15
CA ILE A 175 -10.75 -1.99 5.10
C ILE A 175 -10.41 -3.34 4.48
N GLY A 176 -10.74 -4.47 5.14
CA GLY A 176 -10.34 -5.80 4.68
C GLY A 176 -8.82 -6.05 4.78
N TYR A 177 -8.17 -5.43 5.75
CA TYR A 177 -6.77 -5.69 6.13
C TYR A 177 -6.78 -6.50 7.43
N ASP A 178 -7.02 -7.78 7.29
CA ASP A 178 -7.31 -8.64 8.45
C ASP A 178 -6.07 -8.95 9.27
N PHE A 179 -4.89 -8.95 8.66
CA PHE A 179 -3.60 -9.18 9.31
C PHE A 179 -3.62 -10.37 10.28
N ARG A 180 -4.30 -11.46 9.93
CA ARG A 180 -4.35 -12.64 10.78
C ARG A 180 -3.87 -13.88 10.03
N GLU A 181 -3.41 -14.85 10.78
CA GLU A 181 -3.26 -16.21 10.30
C GLU A 181 -4.64 -16.85 10.13
N TYR A 182 -4.77 -17.64 9.09
CA TYR A 182 -5.98 -18.39 8.82
C TYR A 182 -5.69 -19.88 8.92
N GLY A 183 -6.54 -20.59 9.61
CA GLY A 183 -6.48 -22.04 9.70
C GLY A 183 -6.69 -22.71 8.34
N LYS A 184 -6.31 -23.98 8.25
CA LYS A 184 -6.54 -24.79 7.05
C LYS A 184 -8.04 -24.82 6.73
N GLY A 185 -8.39 -24.42 5.52
CA GLY A 185 -9.78 -24.36 5.05
C GLY A 185 -10.53 -23.08 5.39
N GLU A 186 -9.94 -22.14 6.13
CA GLU A 186 -10.53 -20.81 6.33
C GLU A 186 -10.32 -19.93 5.11
N LEU A 187 -11.30 -19.06 4.86
CA LEU A 187 -11.23 -18.05 3.80
C LEU A 187 -10.28 -16.92 4.23
N ASN A 188 -9.15 -16.80 3.57
CA ASN A 188 -8.16 -15.74 3.83
C ASN A 188 -8.21 -14.59 2.82
N ASN A 189 -8.93 -14.81 1.72
CA ASN A 189 -9.10 -13.84 0.65
C ASN A 189 -10.45 -14.11 0.00
N ILE A 190 -11.29 -13.09 -0.13
CA ILE A 190 -12.65 -13.25 -0.67
C ILE A 190 -12.70 -13.72 -2.14
N TYR A 191 -11.57 -13.67 -2.85
CA TYR A 191 -11.43 -14.20 -4.23
C TYR A 191 -10.77 -15.59 -4.27
N GLN A 192 -10.56 -16.24 -3.13
CA GLN A 192 -10.00 -17.59 -3.07
C GLN A 192 -10.83 -18.56 -3.90
N GLY A 193 -10.16 -19.46 -4.64
CA GLY A 193 -10.81 -20.38 -5.57
C GLY A 193 -11.20 -19.76 -6.93
N THR A 194 -10.91 -18.49 -7.18
CA THR A 194 -11.13 -17.85 -8.47
C THR A 194 -9.83 -17.71 -9.28
N ASP A 195 -9.94 -17.21 -10.53
CA ASP A 195 -8.79 -16.95 -11.39
C ASP A 195 -7.71 -16.14 -10.66
N CYS A 196 -6.47 -16.58 -10.77
CA CYS A 196 -5.29 -16.07 -10.08
C CYS A 196 -5.20 -16.36 -8.58
N TYR A 197 -6.22 -16.95 -7.96
CA TYR A 197 -6.29 -17.24 -6.52
C TYR A 197 -6.66 -18.71 -6.29
N GLY A 198 -5.65 -19.59 -6.30
CA GLY A 198 -5.82 -20.99 -5.88
C GLY A 198 -6.07 -21.14 -4.38
N GLU A 199 -6.29 -22.35 -3.93
CA GLU A 199 -6.25 -22.68 -2.52
C GLU A 199 -4.83 -22.43 -1.98
N ARG A 200 -4.69 -21.50 -1.06
CA ARG A 200 -3.39 -21.21 -0.43
C ARG A 200 -3.24 -22.00 0.86
N ASN A 201 -2.18 -22.79 0.90
CA ASN A 201 -1.61 -23.32 2.11
C ASN A 201 -0.35 -22.49 2.40
N SER A 202 -0.39 -21.38 3.12
CA SER A 202 0.85 -20.76 3.54
C SER A 202 0.67 -19.87 4.75
N ASP A 203 1.17 -20.33 5.85
CA ASP A 203 1.32 -19.63 7.11
C ASP A 203 2.48 -18.59 7.04
N ASP A 204 3.43 -18.78 6.12
CA ASP A 204 4.70 -18.03 6.06
C ASP A 204 4.62 -16.57 5.61
N ILE A 205 3.51 -16.13 5.02
CA ILE A 205 3.41 -14.79 4.39
C ILE A 205 2.96 -13.72 5.39
N PHE A 206 2.21 -14.11 6.41
CA PHE A 206 1.55 -13.21 7.34
C PHE A 206 2.52 -12.36 8.17
N GLU A 207 3.55 -12.94 8.76
CA GLU A 207 4.54 -12.20 9.56
C GLU A 207 5.26 -11.13 8.75
N GLY A 208 5.58 -11.43 7.49
CA GLY A 208 6.18 -10.47 6.55
C GLY A 208 5.26 -9.28 6.26
N TRP A 209 3.97 -9.51 6.15
CA TRP A 209 2.98 -8.42 5.94
C TRP A 209 2.89 -7.49 7.13
N LEU A 210 2.80 -8.07 8.34
CA LEU A 210 2.71 -7.32 9.58
C LEU A 210 4.00 -6.52 9.85
N ALA A 211 5.16 -7.15 9.66
CA ALA A 211 6.46 -6.48 9.81
C ALA A 211 6.60 -5.29 8.86
N THR A 212 6.17 -5.46 7.61
CA THR A 212 6.18 -4.38 6.61
C THR A 212 5.22 -3.25 7.01
N PHE A 213 4.01 -3.58 7.48
CA PHE A 213 3.05 -2.60 7.96
C PHE A 213 3.62 -1.78 9.12
N ARG A 214 4.17 -2.43 10.14
CA ARG A 214 4.85 -1.77 11.26
C ARG A 214 5.96 -0.82 10.80
N LYS A 215 6.77 -1.25 9.84
CA LYS A 215 7.81 -0.41 9.23
C LYS A 215 7.24 0.85 8.59
N MET A 216 6.13 0.72 7.87
CA MET A 216 5.47 1.86 7.20
C MET A 216 4.91 2.87 8.19
N LEU A 217 4.30 2.40 9.30
CA LEU A 217 3.81 3.29 10.36
C LEU A 217 4.96 4.14 10.93
N LYS A 218 6.11 3.53 11.19
CA LYS A 218 7.31 4.23 11.69
C LYS A 218 7.89 5.23 10.69
N LEU A 219 7.86 4.92 9.40
CA LEU A 219 8.36 5.80 8.34
C LEU A 219 7.48 7.03 8.10
N ARG A 220 6.19 6.98 8.51
CA ARG A 220 5.23 8.06 8.31
C ARG A 220 4.44 8.37 9.59
N PRO A 221 5.12 8.84 10.65
CA PRO A 221 4.49 9.06 11.96
C PRO A 221 3.43 10.18 11.94
N TYR A 222 3.38 10.97 10.89
CA TYR A 222 2.43 12.07 10.68
C TYR A 222 1.15 11.65 9.94
N VAL A 223 1.03 10.38 9.54
CA VAL A 223 -0.17 9.81 8.92
C VAL A 223 -0.92 9.00 9.96
N ASN A 224 -2.23 9.22 10.07
CA ASN A 224 -3.10 8.45 10.95
C ASN A 224 -3.67 7.26 10.18
N TYR A 225 -3.41 6.06 10.68
CA TYR A 225 -3.93 4.81 10.11
C TYR A 225 -5.08 4.28 10.98
N THR A 226 -6.22 4.03 10.38
CA THR A 226 -7.38 3.46 11.06
C THR A 226 -7.74 2.12 10.43
N ILE A 227 -7.59 1.04 11.17
CA ILE A 227 -8.00 -0.30 10.75
C ILE A 227 -9.49 -0.45 11.07
N VAL A 228 -10.30 -0.81 10.07
CA VAL A 228 -11.74 -1.03 10.23
C VAL A 228 -11.98 -2.52 10.34
N HIS A 229 -12.39 -2.98 11.54
CA HIS A 229 -12.55 -4.40 11.82
C HIS A 229 -13.45 -4.64 13.04
N ASP A 230 -14.51 -5.45 12.93
CA ASP A 230 -15.42 -5.72 14.06
C ASP A 230 -14.81 -6.70 15.07
N ASN A 231 -14.03 -7.68 14.60
CA ASN A 231 -13.39 -8.70 15.44
C ASN A 231 -11.88 -8.78 15.17
N PRO A 232 -11.10 -7.75 15.54
CA PRO A 232 -9.69 -7.71 15.23
C PRO A 232 -8.93 -8.81 15.98
N PRO A 233 -7.91 -9.46 15.35
CA PRO A 233 -7.08 -10.40 16.06
C PRO A 233 -6.34 -9.73 17.21
N SER A 234 -6.09 -10.48 18.29
CA SER A 234 -5.54 -9.96 19.55
C SER A 234 -4.22 -9.19 19.41
N PHE A 235 -3.36 -9.61 18.48
CA PHE A 235 -2.09 -8.92 18.27
C PHE A 235 -2.26 -7.51 17.68
N LEU A 236 -3.38 -7.20 17.00
CA LEU A 236 -3.66 -5.84 16.53
C LEU A 236 -3.97 -4.89 17.71
N HIS A 237 -4.54 -5.40 18.80
CA HIS A 237 -4.71 -4.61 20.03
C HIS A 237 -3.36 -4.16 20.60
N ASN A 238 -2.31 -4.97 20.48
CA ASN A 238 -0.97 -4.59 20.90
C ASN A 238 -0.37 -3.48 20.03
N LEU A 239 -0.86 -3.26 18.81
CA LEU A 239 -0.49 -2.11 17.99
C LEU A 239 -1.08 -0.81 18.51
N GLN A 240 -2.23 -0.85 19.22
CA GLN A 240 -2.84 0.35 19.84
C GLN A 240 -2.15 0.74 21.15
N THR A 241 -1.71 -0.26 21.92
CA THR A 241 -1.16 -0.05 23.26
C THR A 241 0.36 0.07 23.30
N GLY A 242 1.02 -0.34 22.21
CA GLY A 242 2.48 -0.28 22.09
C GLY A 242 2.96 1.15 21.85
N THR A 243 3.91 1.60 22.65
CA THR A 243 4.54 2.93 22.61
C THR A 243 5.16 3.30 21.26
N ASP A 244 5.25 2.36 20.33
CA ASP A 244 5.93 2.51 19.04
C ASP A 244 5.02 2.98 17.88
N LEU A 245 3.69 2.95 18.03
CA LEU A 245 2.75 3.10 16.92
C LEU A 245 1.57 4.05 17.23
N GLY A 246 1.86 5.18 17.88
CA GLY A 246 0.86 6.16 18.29
C GLY A 246 0.00 6.78 17.17
N ASN A 247 0.28 6.43 15.91
CA ASN A 247 -0.47 6.90 14.75
C ASN A 247 -1.42 5.83 14.15
N SER A 248 -1.72 4.77 14.87
CA SER A 248 -2.69 3.75 14.43
C SER A 248 -3.78 3.49 15.46
N LYS A 249 -4.98 3.18 14.98
CA LYS A 249 -6.12 2.78 15.80
C LYS A 249 -7.00 1.77 15.08
N ILE A 250 -7.86 1.08 15.82
CA ILE A 250 -8.86 0.16 15.30
C ILE A 250 -10.24 0.72 15.64
N ILE A 251 -11.17 0.62 14.71
CA ILE A 251 -12.58 0.96 14.91
C ILE A 251 -13.46 -0.13 14.30
N SER A 252 -14.70 -0.26 14.82
CA SER A 252 -15.72 -1.12 14.23
C SER A 252 -16.28 -0.56 12.93
N TYR A 253 -16.95 -1.38 12.12
CA TYR A 253 -17.69 -0.89 10.95
C TYR A 253 -18.81 0.08 11.33
N SER A 254 -19.48 -0.13 12.47
CA SER A 254 -20.52 0.79 12.95
C SER A 254 -19.96 2.18 13.30
N GLU A 255 -18.77 2.26 13.86
CA GLU A 255 -18.08 3.54 14.10
C GLU A 255 -17.59 4.16 12.79
N PHE A 256 -17.13 3.32 11.86
CA PHE A 256 -16.67 3.77 10.55
C PHE A 256 -17.81 4.38 9.73
N GLU A 257 -19.01 3.83 9.76
CA GLU A 257 -20.17 4.41 9.07
C GLU A 257 -20.49 5.84 9.55
N LYS A 258 -20.27 6.14 10.81
CA LYS A 258 -20.40 7.53 11.34
C LYS A 258 -19.38 8.50 10.72
N VAL A 259 -18.19 7.99 10.36
CA VAL A 259 -17.16 8.79 9.66
C VAL A 259 -17.58 9.11 8.22
N LEU A 260 -18.34 8.22 7.58
CA LEU A 260 -18.79 8.40 6.21
C LEU A 260 -20.03 9.31 6.08
N THR A 261 -20.73 9.57 7.17
CA THR A 261 -21.87 10.48 7.18
C THR A 261 -21.37 11.93 7.06
N PRO A 262 -21.79 12.71 6.05
CA PRO A 262 -21.47 14.13 5.97
C PRO A 262 -21.97 14.85 7.24
N ARG A 263 -21.09 15.69 7.79
CA ARG A 263 -21.48 16.59 8.90
C ARG A 263 -22.22 17.79 8.36
#